data_72cc7ca0b781c1c3ffd9e340678be0b3
#
_entry.id   72cc7ca0b781c1c3ffd9e340678be0b3
#
_cell.length_a   1.000
_cell.length_b   1.000
_cell.length_c   1.000
_cell.angle_alpha   90.00
_cell.angle_beta   90.00
_cell.angle_gamma   90.00
#
_symmetry.space_group_name_H-M   'P 1'
#
loop_
_entity.id
_entity.type
_entity.pdbx_description
1 polymer ?
#
loop_
_entity_poly.entity_id
_entity_poly.type
_entity_poly.pdbx_seq_one_letter_code
_entity_poly.pdbx_strand_id
1 'polypeptide(L)'
;MINKPDAVLRSTRDQIARTLSGIAGLTVPKAIRLNGDKPAVAAGAIGKAGLSAPVILRQVGTHSGKIVGCFDRVDEAMAALTPGDHVATQFVDFASADGLYRKYRAFFIGERIVLRHMLVSDHWNVHAKDRSRFMAEHPDTVSEERGLMESGDPFANVRRVLESVRERMPLDFFGMDYGVTQAGDVVLFEANATMSFFPFSPDPQFEYLKRCFAPAQAAFRELLGLPPQVSRMAQVQLTA
;
A
#
# COMPACT_ATOMS: atom_id res chain seq x y z
N MET A 1 17.66 11.59 -12.71
CA MET A 1 17.53 11.14 -11.30
C MET A 1 16.09 10.75 -11.10
N ILE A 2 15.81 9.53 -10.69
CA ILE A 2 14.46 9.11 -10.30
C ILE A 2 14.23 9.62 -8.88
N ASN A 3 13.12 10.28 -8.63
CA ASN A 3 12.75 10.93 -7.37
C ASN A 3 13.78 12.00 -6.89
N LYS A 4 13.36 13.22 -6.81
CA LYS A 4 14.16 14.29 -6.20
C LYS A 4 14.29 14.03 -4.69
N PRO A 5 15.48 14.20 -4.07
CA PRO A 5 15.68 13.95 -2.64
C PRO A 5 14.68 14.68 -1.75
N ASP A 6 14.40 15.95 -2.04
CA ASP A 6 13.41 16.74 -1.28
C ASP A 6 11.99 16.18 -1.38
N ALA A 7 11.61 15.59 -2.52
CA ALA A 7 10.31 14.95 -2.68
C ALA A 7 10.23 13.67 -1.84
N VAL A 8 11.32 12.90 -1.77
CA VAL A 8 11.40 11.70 -0.91
C VAL A 8 11.30 12.08 0.57
N LEU A 9 12.01 13.12 1.00
CA LEU A 9 11.95 13.62 2.38
C LEU A 9 10.53 14.10 2.77
N ARG A 10 9.79 14.65 1.81
CA ARG A 10 8.38 15.07 2.00
C ARG A 10 7.37 13.95 1.81
N SER A 11 7.80 12.72 1.54
CA SER A 11 6.91 11.55 1.40
C SER A 11 6.78 10.73 2.70
N THR A 12 6.90 11.39 3.86
CA THR A 12 6.59 10.75 5.15
C THR A 12 5.10 10.51 5.29
N ARG A 13 4.72 9.52 6.09
CA ARG A 13 3.32 9.06 6.23
C ARG A 13 2.33 10.19 6.55
N ASP A 14 2.72 11.11 7.43
CA ASP A 14 1.90 12.26 7.81
C ASP A 14 1.81 13.33 6.69
N GLN A 15 2.86 13.51 5.92
CA GLN A 15 2.86 14.46 4.80
C GLN A 15 2.07 13.93 3.60
N ILE A 16 2.21 12.64 3.29
CA ILE A 16 1.43 11.97 2.25
C ILE A 16 -0.06 12.04 2.57
N ALA A 17 -0.45 11.86 3.83
CA ALA A 17 -1.84 12.03 4.24
C ALA A 17 -2.40 13.42 3.87
N ARG A 18 -1.60 14.49 4.05
CA ARG A 18 -2.00 15.84 3.64
C ARG A 18 -2.03 16.01 2.12
N THR A 19 -1.01 15.49 1.41
CA THR A 19 -0.89 15.60 -0.03
C THR A 19 -2.06 14.93 -0.75
N LEU A 20 -2.49 13.78 -0.26
CA LEU A 20 -3.55 12.97 -0.87
C LEU A 20 -4.95 13.26 -0.30
N SER A 21 -5.07 14.12 0.71
CA SER A 21 -6.36 14.50 1.27
C SER A 21 -7.26 15.15 0.21
N GLY A 22 -8.56 14.83 0.26
CA GLY A 22 -9.58 15.42 -0.63
C GLY A 22 -9.60 14.86 -2.06
N ILE A 23 -8.91 13.75 -2.34
CA ILE A 23 -9.13 12.97 -3.57
C ILE A 23 -10.48 12.26 -3.44
N ALA A 24 -11.36 12.46 -4.41
CA ALA A 24 -12.67 11.79 -4.42
C ALA A 24 -12.50 10.26 -4.49
N GLY A 25 -13.20 9.52 -3.65
CA GLY A 25 -13.10 8.07 -3.55
C GLY A 25 -11.84 7.54 -2.84
N LEU A 26 -10.98 8.44 -2.30
CA LEU A 26 -9.84 8.07 -1.47
C LEU A 26 -10.09 8.44 0.00
N THR A 27 -10.15 7.44 0.85
CA THR A 27 -10.12 7.60 2.30
C THR A 27 -8.67 7.57 2.78
N VAL A 28 -8.22 8.70 3.34
CA VAL A 28 -6.92 8.82 3.99
C VAL A 28 -7.14 8.78 5.49
N PRO A 29 -6.78 7.68 6.20
CA PRO A 29 -6.96 7.59 7.64
C PRO A 29 -6.20 8.69 8.37
N LYS A 30 -6.83 9.31 9.36
CA LYS A 30 -6.16 10.28 10.23
C LYS A 30 -5.01 9.57 10.95
N ALA A 31 -3.84 10.20 10.96
CA ALA A 31 -2.66 9.68 11.65
C ALA A 31 -1.94 10.80 12.39
N ILE A 32 -1.47 10.52 13.59
CA ILE A 32 -0.70 11.46 14.41
C ILE A 32 0.51 10.79 15.04
N ARG A 33 1.58 11.56 15.25
CA ARG A 33 2.72 11.13 16.07
C ARG A 33 2.43 11.35 17.53
N LEU A 34 2.81 10.37 18.35
CA LEU A 34 2.71 10.38 19.79
C LEU A 34 4.09 10.09 20.39
N ASN A 35 4.38 10.73 21.50
CA ASN A 35 5.58 10.40 22.29
C ASN A 35 5.13 9.66 23.53
N GLY A 36 5.55 8.38 23.68
CA GLY A 36 5.18 7.53 24.80
C GLY A 36 5.81 7.93 26.13
N ASP A 37 6.88 8.75 26.11
CA ASP A 37 7.48 9.30 27.33
C ASP A 37 6.64 10.44 27.93
N LYS A 38 5.61 10.91 27.19
CA LYS A 38 4.73 12.02 27.59
C LYS A 38 3.24 11.65 27.38
N PRO A 39 2.71 10.67 28.11
CA PRO A 39 1.38 10.11 27.83
C PRO A 39 0.23 11.13 27.98
N ALA A 40 0.33 12.07 28.90
CA ALA A 40 -0.68 13.13 29.05
C ALA A 40 -0.72 14.07 27.83
N VAL A 41 0.44 14.37 27.22
CA VAL A 41 0.54 15.16 25.98
C VAL A 41 -0.02 14.36 24.81
N ALA A 42 0.29 13.06 24.75
CA ALA A 42 -0.21 12.15 23.73
C ALA A 42 -1.74 12.06 23.72
N ALA A 43 -2.36 11.92 24.87
CA ALA A 43 -3.81 11.90 25.02
C ALA A 43 -4.46 13.22 24.52
N GLY A 44 -3.88 14.37 24.90
CA GLY A 44 -4.32 15.68 24.41
C GLY A 44 -4.17 15.84 22.89
N ALA A 45 -3.12 15.27 22.30
CA ALA A 45 -2.90 15.32 20.86
C ALA A 45 -3.93 14.51 20.06
N ILE A 46 -4.36 13.35 20.56
CA ILE A 46 -5.43 12.55 19.96
C ILE A 46 -6.75 13.35 19.92
N GLY A 47 -7.12 13.96 21.04
CA GLY A 47 -8.34 14.78 21.12
C GLY A 47 -8.30 15.97 20.14
N LYS A 48 -7.17 16.70 20.09
CA LYS A 48 -7.01 17.85 19.19
C LYS A 48 -7.04 17.44 17.70
N ALA A 49 -6.53 16.27 17.36
CA ALA A 49 -6.56 15.76 16.00
C ALA A 49 -7.94 15.21 15.59
N GLY A 50 -8.88 15.09 16.53
CA GLY A 50 -10.17 14.47 16.28
C GLY A 50 -10.01 13.01 15.81
N LEU A 51 -9.03 12.29 16.37
CA LEU A 51 -8.81 10.89 16.07
C LEU A 51 -9.82 10.08 16.89
N SER A 52 -10.68 9.32 16.22
CA SER A 52 -11.66 8.44 16.84
C SER A 52 -11.21 6.99 16.79
N ALA A 53 -11.65 6.21 17.78
CA ALA A 53 -11.46 4.76 17.76
C ALA A 53 -12.36 4.09 16.68
N PRO A 54 -11.99 2.90 16.19
CA PRO A 54 -10.82 2.13 16.61
C PRO A 54 -9.49 2.77 16.16
N VAL A 55 -8.42 2.59 16.95
CA VAL A 55 -7.11 3.19 16.72
C VAL A 55 -6.04 2.12 16.60
N ILE A 56 -5.30 2.16 15.50
CA ILE A 56 -4.09 1.35 15.31
C ILE A 56 -2.89 2.11 15.91
N LEU A 57 -2.21 1.50 16.87
CA LEU A 57 -0.97 2.03 17.45
C LEU A 57 0.24 1.29 16.88
N ARG A 58 1.23 2.05 16.39
CA ARG A 58 2.49 1.52 15.84
C ARG A 58 3.68 2.21 16.48
N GLN A 59 4.73 1.45 16.75
CA GLN A 59 6.00 2.00 17.18
C GLN A 59 6.82 2.50 15.99
N VAL A 60 7.40 3.69 16.09
CA VAL A 60 8.27 4.27 15.05
C VAL A 60 9.69 3.68 15.16
N GLY A 61 10.41 3.62 14.02
CA GLY A 61 11.82 3.19 13.99
C GLY A 61 12.04 1.68 13.94
N THR A 62 10.96 0.89 13.89
CA THR A 62 11.08 -0.54 13.61
C THR A 62 10.94 -0.81 12.13
N HIS A 63 11.85 -1.62 11.53
CA HIS A 63 11.66 -2.16 10.17
C HIS A 63 10.34 -2.91 10.14
N SER A 64 9.40 -2.50 9.28
CA SER A 64 8.01 -2.98 9.22
C SER A 64 7.00 -2.37 10.22
N GLY A 65 7.37 -1.35 11.01
CA GLY A 65 6.46 -0.65 11.93
C GLY A 65 5.69 -1.62 12.83
N LYS A 66 6.33 -2.07 13.90
CA LYS A 66 5.70 -3.02 14.83
C LYS A 66 4.34 -2.47 15.28
N ILE A 67 3.26 -3.17 14.94
CA ILE A 67 1.93 -2.88 15.44
C ILE A 67 1.88 -3.27 16.90
N VAL A 68 1.50 -2.32 17.76
CA VAL A 68 1.23 -2.55 19.17
C VAL A 68 -0.13 -3.19 19.34
N GLY A 69 -1.13 -2.66 18.63
CA GLY A 69 -2.50 -3.17 18.61
C GLY A 69 -3.44 -2.32 17.78
N CYS A 70 -4.67 -2.82 17.61
CA CYS A 70 -5.85 -2.05 17.21
C CYS A 70 -6.77 -2.02 18.43
N PHE A 71 -7.18 -0.84 18.86
CA PHE A 71 -7.89 -0.60 20.12
C PHE A 71 -9.23 0.01 19.82
N ASP A 72 -10.29 -0.56 20.36
CA ASP A 72 -11.67 -0.06 20.23
C ASP A 72 -11.91 1.18 21.07
N ARG A 73 -10.99 1.53 21.95
CA ARG A 73 -11.04 2.69 22.82
C ARG A 73 -9.69 3.42 22.83
N VAL A 74 -9.78 4.76 22.86
CA VAL A 74 -8.56 5.61 22.88
C VAL A 74 -7.78 5.44 24.19
N ASP A 75 -8.47 5.29 25.32
CA ASP A 75 -7.81 5.08 26.62
C ASP A 75 -7.01 3.76 26.67
N GLU A 76 -7.50 2.70 26.05
CA GLU A 76 -6.76 1.43 25.90
C GLU A 76 -5.49 1.62 25.07
N ALA A 77 -5.61 2.33 23.93
CA ALA A 77 -4.44 2.68 23.11
C ALA A 77 -3.40 3.50 23.89
N MET A 78 -3.87 4.44 24.74
CA MET A 78 -2.96 5.23 25.58
C MET A 78 -2.30 4.39 26.68
N ALA A 79 -3.00 3.44 27.26
CA ALA A 79 -2.43 2.51 28.27
C ALA A 79 -1.38 1.57 27.65
N ALA A 80 -1.46 1.30 26.36
CA ALA A 80 -0.51 0.46 25.62
C ALA A 80 0.74 1.23 25.12
N LEU A 81 0.82 2.56 25.33
CA LEU A 81 2.00 3.34 24.95
C LEU A 81 3.22 2.89 25.79
N THR A 82 4.29 2.59 25.07
CA THR A 82 5.62 2.34 25.65
C THR A 82 6.51 3.57 25.41
N PRO A 83 7.67 3.69 26.12
CA PRO A 83 8.63 4.75 25.83
C PRO A 83 9.00 4.84 24.35
N GLY A 84 9.26 6.06 23.87
CA GLY A 84 9.63 6.36 22.50
C GLY A 84 8.47 6.81 21.61
N ASP A 85 8.76 6.98 20.32
CA ASP A 85 7.82 7.53 19.36
C ASP A 85 6.86 6.46 18.80
N HIS A 86 5.61 6.85 18.68
CA HIS A 86 4.53 6.05 18.10
C HIS A 86 3.76 6.83 17.02
N VAL A 87 3.04 6.10 16.19
CA VAL A 87 2.00 6.65 15.31
C VAL A 87 0.68 6.01 15.68
N ALA A 88 -0.31 6.83 16.03
CA ALA A 88 -1.69 6.43 16.14
C ALA A 88 -2.40 6.73 14.82
N THR A 89 -3.09 5.75 14.26
CA THR A 89 -3.82 5.86 12.99
C THR A 89 -5.26 5.41 13.21
N GLN A 90 -6.22 6.17 12.73
CA GLN A 90 -7.62 5.76 12.73
C GLN A 90 -7.77 4.47 11.91
N PHE A 91 -8.42 3.47 12.48
CA PHE A 91 -8.81 2.30 11.71
C PHE A 91 -10.00 2.63 10.82
N VAL A 92 -9.91 2.23 9.56
CA VAL A 92 -11.01 2.27 8.60
C VAL A 92 -11.27 0.83 8.18
N ASP A 93 -12.49 0.36 8.38
CA ASP A 93 -12.84 -1.00 7.99
C ASP A 93 -12.88 -1.12 6.45
N PHE A 94 -12.16 -2.11 5.94
CA PHE A 94 -12.09 -2.46 4.53
C PHE A 94 -12.40 -3.93 4.28
N ALA A 95 -13.07 -4.58 5.24
CA ALA A 95 -13.57 -5.93 5.04
C ALA A 95 -14.49 -5.96 3.81
N SER A 96 -14.30 -6.94 2.96
CA SER A 96 -15.19 -7.22 1.85
C SER A 96 -16.49 -7.89 2.34
N ALA A 97 -17.49 -8.06 1.47
CA ALA A 97 -18.78 -8.65 1.85
C ALA A 97 -18.68 -10.08 2.38
N ASP A 98 -17.62 -10.81 2.03
CA ASP A 98 -17.31 -12.16 2.53
C ASP A 98 -16.57 -12.15 3.89
N GLY A 99 -16.35 -10.98 4.50
CA GLY A 99 -15.64 -10.83 5.76
C GLY A 99 -14.12 -10.86 5.63
N LEU A 100 -13.57 -11.08 4.45
CA LEU A 100 -12.13 -11.11 4.22
C LEU A 100 -11.56 -9.72 3.92
N TYR A 101 -10.31 -9.53 4.27
CA TYR A 101 -9.56 -8.29 4.06
C TYR A 101 -8.63 -8.43 2.87
N ARG A 102 -8.75 -7.52 1.90
CA ARG A 102 -7.93 -7.48 0.69
C ARG A 102 -7.01 -6.28 0.70
N LYS A 103 -5.70 -6.54 0.67
CA LYS A 103 -4.68 -5.51 0.56
C LYS A 103 -4.00 -5.59 -0.80
N TYR A 104 -4.10 -4.51 -1.53
CA TYR A 104 -3.53 -4.35 -2.85
C TYR A 104 -2.22 -3.57 -2.76
N ARG A 105 -1.29 -3.89 -3.65
CA ARG A 105 -0.09 -3.09 -3.89
C ARG A 105 -0.01 -2.68 -5.35
N ALA A 106 0.11 -1.38 -5.58
CA ALA A 106 0.41 -0.82 -6.88
C ALA A 106 1.75 -0.07 -6.84
N PHE A 107 2.47 -0.08 -7.96
CA PHE A 107 3.63 0.76 -8.19
C PHE A 107 3.32 1.80 -9.24
N PHE A 108 3.77 3.00 -8.99
CA PHE A 108 3.70 4.15 -9.87
C PHE A 108 5.10 4.39 -10.43
N ILE A 109 5.24 4.29 -11.75
CA ILE A 109 6.51 4.35 -12.46
C ILE A 109 6.33 5.34 -13.61
N GLY A 110 6.75 6.58 -13.43
CA GLY A 110 6.37 7.68 -14.31
C GLY A 110 4.87 7.80 -14.42
N GLU A 111 4.36 7.71 -15.64
CA GLU A 111 2.93 7.79 -15.94
C GLU A 111 2.19 6.44 -15.78
N ARG A 112 2.91 5.35 -15.54
CA ARG A 112 2.35 4.00 -15.51
C ARG A 112 2.01 3.56 -14.09
N ILE A 113 0.87 2.90 -13.95
CA ILE A 113 0.43 2.22 -12.74
C ILE A 113 0.52 0.72 -12.98
N VAL A 114 1.26 0.01 -12.14
CA VAL A 114 1.49 -1.43 -12.26
C VAL A 114 1.02 -2.12 -10.99
N LEU A 115 0.01 -2.96 -11.09
CA LEU A 115 -0.41 -3.81 -9.98
C LEU A 115 0.68 -4.83 -9.67
N ARG A 116 1.00 -4.99 -8.39
CA ARG A 116 2.06 -5.89 -7.92
C ARG A 116 1.52 -7.16 -7.29
N HIS A 117 0.47 -7.06 -6.50
CA HIS A 117 -0.22 -8.17 -5.86
C HIS A 117 -1.51 -7.71 -5.16
N MET A 118 -2.32 -8.70 -4.80
CA MET A 118 -3.40 -8.61 -3.84
C MET A 118 -3.19 -9.68 -2.78
N LEU A 119 -3.10 -9.30 -1.53
CA LEU A 119 -3.05 -10.23 -0.40
C LEU A 119 -4.43 -10.32 0.24
N VAL A 120 -4.85 -11.52 0.57
CA VAL A 120 -6.12 -11.80 1.26
C VAL A 120 -5.85 -12.40 2.63
N SER A 121 -6.61 -11.99 3.63
CA SER A 121 -6.51 -12.46 5.01
C SER A 121 -7.89 -12.48 5.68
N ASP A 122 -8.03 -13.33 6.68
CA ASP A 122 -9.13 -13.34 7.64
C ASP A 122 -8.98 -12.25 8.73
N HIS A 123 -7.92 -11.46 8.66
CA HIS A 123 -7.58 -10.45 9.66
C HIS A 123 -7.21 -9.11 9.01
N TRP A 124 -7.64 -8.00 9.61
CA TRP A 124 -7.42 -6.64 9.09
C TRP A 124 -5.93 -6.28 8.88
N ASN A 125 -5.02 -6.85 9.69
CA ASN A 125 -3.58 -6.61 9.55
C ASN A 125 -2.98 -7.53 8.48
N VAL A 126 -3.39 -7.33 7.24
CA VAL A 126 -2.94 -8.13 6.10
C VAL A 126 -1.45 -7.95 5.86
N HIS A 127 -0.70 -9.06 5.85
CA HIS A 127 0.75 -9.08 5.71
C HIS A 127 1.20 -10.08 4.63
N ALA A 128 2.44 -9.95 4.14
CA ALA A 128 3.01 -10.89 3.15
C ALA A 128 2.99 -12.37 3.62
N LYS A 129 3.02 -12.60 4.94
CA LYS A 129 2.89 -13.94 5.53
C LYS A 129 1.52 -14.60 5.27
N ASP A 130 0.49 -13.81 5.01
CA ASP A 130 -0.86 -14.34 4.75
C ASP A 130 -0.92 -15.12 3.45
N ARG A 131 0.04 -14.91 2.55
CA ARG A 131 0.18 -15.73 1.34
C ARG A 131 0.38 -17.21 1.66
N SER A 132 1.25 -17.52 2.62
CA SER A 132 1.49 -18.90 3.06
C SER A 132 0.59 -19.33 4.23
N ARG A 133 0.16 -18.39 5.08
CA ARG A 133 -0.67 -18.67 6.24
C ARG A 133 -2.15 -18.92 5.87
N PHE A 134 -2.67 -18.11 4.95
CA PHE A 134 -4.10 -18.09 4.63
C PHE A 134 -4.37 -18.46 3.16
N MET A 135 -3.81 -17.71 2.21
CA MET A 135 -4.16 -17.89 0.80
C MET A 135 -3.78 -19.27 0.26
N ALA A 136 -2.66 -19.87 0.73
CA ALA A 136 -2.24 -21.19 0.27
C ALA A 136 -3.27 -22.29 0.59
N GLU A 137 -4.06 -22.10 1.65
CA GLU A 137 -5.13 -23.02 2.07
C GLU A 137 -6.52 -22.62 1.53
N HIS A 138 -6.61 -21.45 0.82
CA HIS A 138 -7.84 -20.92 0.25
C HIS A 138 -7.67 -20.65 -1.24
N PRO A 139 -7.78 -21.68 -2.11
CA PRO A 139 -7.49 -21.58 -3.56
C PRO A 139 -8.30 -20.52 -4.31
N ASP A 140 -9.50 -20.21 -3.84
CA ASP A 140 -10.35 -19.17 -4.43
C ASP A 140 -9.71 -17.79 -4.34
N THR A 141 -9.04 -17.50 -3.22
CA THR A 141 -8.32 -16.22 -3.03
C THR A 141 -7.08 -16.12 -3.93
N VAL A 142 -6.42 -17.24 -4.19
CA VAL A 142 -5.30 -17.31 -5.16
C VAL A 142 -5.81 -17.14 -6.58
N SER A 143 -6.96 -17.73 -6.91
CA SER A 143 -7.60 -17.58 -8.22
C SER A 143 -8.06 -16.14 -8.46
N GLU A 144 -8.60 -15.48 -7.44
CA GLU A 144 -8.99 -14.07 -7.48
C GLU A 144 -7.77 -13.17 -7.74
N GLU A 145 -6.68 -13.34 -6.98
CA GLU A 145 -5.44 -12.58 -7.23
C GLU A 145 -4.89 -12.84 -8.65
N ARG A 146 -4.88 -14.10 -9.08
CA ARG A 146 -4.43 -14.47 -10.43
C ARG A 146 -5.23 -13.75 -11.50
N GLY A 147 -6.57 -13.75 -11.43
CA GLY A 147 -7.44 -13.06 -12.36
C GLY A 147 -7.16 -11.56 -12.40
N LEU A 148 -6.96 -10.92 -11.24
CA LEU A 148 -6.58 -9.52 -11.14
C LEU A 148 -5.21 -9.24 -11.80
N MET A 149 -4.21 -10.09 -11.56
CA MET A 149 -2.88 -9.92 -12.14
C MET A 149 -2.85 -10.21 -13.65
N GLU A 150 -3.73 -11.07 -14.14
CA GLU A 150 -3.88 -11.38 -15.57
C GLU A 150 -4.58 -10.25 -16.32
N SER A 151 -5.58 -9.63 -15.74
CA SER A 151 -6.22 -8.45 -16.29
C SER A 151 -5.31 -7.23 -16.27
N GLY A 152 -4.47 -7.11 -15.25
CA GLY A 152 -3.63 -5.94 -14.99
C GLY A 152 -4.44 -4.67 -14.71
N ASP A 153 -5.77 -4.81 -14.54
CA ASP A 153 -6.70 -3.71 -14.47
C ASP A 153 -7.44 -3.71 -13.12
N PRO A 154 -7.19 -2.70 -12.26
CA PRO A 154 -8.05 -2.48 -11.13
C PRO A 154 -9.45 -2.07 -11.59
N PHE A 155 -10.46 -2.28 -10.76
CA PHE A 155 -11.82 -1.81 -11.04
C PHE A 155 -11.82 -0.32 -11.44
N ALA A 156 -12.73 0.08 -12.34
CA ALA A 156 -12.72 1.42 -12.94
C ALA A 156 -12.75 2.59 -11.93
N ASN A 157 -13.44 2.43 -10.78
CA ASN A 157 -13.44 3.41 -9.69
C ASN A 157 -12.06 3.49 -9.01
N VAL A 158 -11.42 2.35 -8.73
CA VAL A 158 -10.07 2.27 -8.13
C VAL A 158 -9.05 2.91 -9.06
N ARG A 159 -9.11 2.62 -10.36
CA ARG A 159 -8.21 3.20 -11.37
C ARG A 159 -8.23 4.73 -11.32
N ARG A 160 -9.40 5.36 -11.33
CA ARG A 160 -9.54 6.83 -11.26
C ARG A 160 -8.90 7.42 -10.00
N VAL A 161 -9.07 6.74 -8.86
CA VAL A 161 -8.43 7.16 -7.60
C VAL A 161 -6.91 7.04 -7.71
N LEU A 162 -6.39 5.93 -8.22
CA LEU A 162 -4.95 5.73 -8.39
C LEU A 162 -4.34 6.75 -9.36
N GLU A 163 -5.03 7.09 -10.45
CA GLU A 163 -4.62 8.15 -11.38
C GLU A 163 -4.53 9.50 -10.66
N SER A 164 -5.53 9.86 -9.86
CA SER A 164 -5.50 11.09 -9.05
C SER A 164 -4.40 11.08 -7.99
N VAL A 165 -4.09 9.93 -7.40
CA VAL A 165 -2.93 9.75 -6.50
C VAL A 165 -1.63 10.01 -7.26
N ARG A 166 -1.46 9.43 -8.44
CA ARG A 166 -0.28 9.65 -9.29
C ARG A 166 -0.05 11.13 -9.57
N GLU A 167 -1.11 11.84 -9.97
CA GLU A 167 -1.04 13.28 -10.30
C GLU A 167 -0.62 14.15 -9.11
N ARG A 168 -1.00 13.79 -7.89
CA ARG A 168 -0.69 14.56 -6.69
C ARG A 168 0.64 14.22 -6.04
N MET A 169 1.13 12.99 -6.25
CA MET A 169 2.39 12.55 -5.64
C MET A 169 3.58 13.18 -6.36
N PRO A 170 4.48 13.87 -5.64
CA PRO A 170 5.65 14.51 -6.24
C PRO A 170 6.82 13.53 -6.47
N LEU A 171 6.52 12.28 -6.79
CA LEU A 171 7.48 11.19 -6.96
C LEU A 171 7.32 10.56 -8.33
N ASP A 172 8.43 10.33 -9.02
CA ASP A 172 8.47 9.63 -10.30
C ASP A 172 8.33 8.11 -10.13
N PHE A 173 8.71 7.61 -8.96
CA PHE A 173 8.60 6.19 -8.58
C PHE A 173 8.20 6.05 -7.12
N PHE A 174 7.14 5.32 -6.86
CA PHE A 174 6.71 4.94 -5.51
C PHE A 174 5.78 3.73 -5.53
N GLY A 175 5.65 3.07 -4.39
CA GLY A 175 4.64 2.05 -4.17
C GLY A 175 3.53 2.56 -3.25
N MET A 176 2.33 1.99 -3.39
CA MET A 176 1.16 2.25 -2.55
C MET A 176 0.51 0.94 -2.12
N ASP A 177 0.29 0.78 -0.82
CA ASP A 177 -0.58 -0.25 -0.24
C ASP A 177 -1.94 0.38 0.07
N TYR A 178 -3.01 -0.30 -0.33
CA TYR A 178 -4.38 0.16 -0.13
C TYR A 178 -5.36 -1.00 0.04
N GLY A 179 -6.51 -0.70 0.62
CA GLY A 179 -7.69 -1.56 0.64
C GLY A 179 -8.82 -0.94 -0.14
N VAL A 180 -9.93 -1.67 -0.28
CA VAL A 180 -11.16 -1.15 -0.87
C VAL A 180 -12.31 -1.50 0.06
N THR A 181 -13.09 -0.50 0.46
CA THR A 181 -14.28 -0.71 1.31
C THR A 181 -15.43 -1.36 0.54
N GLN A 182 -16.44 -1.85 1.23
CA GLN A 182 -17.67 -2.35 0.58
C GLN A 182 -18.38 -1.27 -0.24
N ALA A 183 -18.23 0.00 0.09
CA ALA A 183 -18.75 1.12 -0.68
C ALA A 183 -17.93 1.42 -1.96
N GLY A 184 -16.77 0.78 -2.11
CA GLY A 184 -15.88 0.96 -3.26
C GLY A 184 -14.85 2.09 -3.08
N ASP A 185 -14.75 2.71 -1.90
CA ASP A 185 -13.73 3.70 -1.60
C ASP A 185 -12.37 3.04 -1.37
N VAL A 186 -11.33 3.64 -1.92
CA VAL A 186 -9.94 3.22 -1.71
C VAL A 186 -9.47 3.73 -0.34
N VAL A 187 -8.94 2.85 0.51
CA VAL A 187 -8.36 3.20 1.81
C VAL A 187 -6.84 3.17 1.70
N LEU A 188 -6.19 4.29 1.93
CA LEU A 188 -4.72 4.38 1.93
C LEU A 188 -4.13 3.75 3.19
N PHE A 189 -3.23 2.79 3.04
CA PHE A 189 -2.44 2.26 4.16
C PHE A 189 -1.05 2.87 4.19
N GLU A 190 -0.38 2.94 3.05
CA GLU A 190 0.96 3.48 2.92
C GLU A 190 1.25 3.84 1.47
N ALA A 191 2.02 4.92 1.25
CA ALA A 191 2.63 5.22 -0.03
C ALA A 191 4.02 5.80 0.21
N ASN A 192 5.06 5.25 -0.43
CA ASN A 192 6.43 5.76 -0.28
C ASN A 192 7.36 5.31 -1.41
N ALA A 193 8.49 6.02 -1.53
CA ALA A 193 9.52 5.77 -2.52
C ALA A 193 10.39 4.53 -2.26
N THR A 194 10.31 3.95 -1.05
CA THR A 194 11.20 2.87 -0.60
C THR A 194 10.52 1.50 -0.58
N MET A 195 9.26 1.44 -1.04
CA MET A 195 8.52 0.19 -1.08
C MET A 195 9.18 -0.80 -2.05
N SER A 196 9.36 -2.03 -1.59
CA SER A 196 10.08 -3.04 -2.37
C SER A 196 9.18 -3.68 -3.43
N PHE A 197 9.67 -3.69 -4.68
CA PHE A 197 9.05 -4.43 -5.77
C PHE A 197 9.41 -5.93 -5.71
N PHE A 198 10.60 -6.27 -5.23
CA PHE A 198 11.12 -7.63 -5.06
C PHE A 198 11.24 -8.01 -3.57
N PRO A 199 11.38 -9.30 -3.24
CA PRO A 199 11.33 -10.48 -4.11
C PRO A 199 9.90 -10.89 -4.50
N PHE A 200 9.78 -11.79 -5.49
CA PHE A 200 8.55 -12.56 -5.73
C PHE A 200 8.52 -13.79 -4.84
N SER A 201 7.31 -14.34 -4.61
CA SER A 201 7.16 -15.62 -3.91
C SER A 201 7.94 -16.71 -4.67
N PRO A 202 8.71 -17.55 -3.99
CA PRO A 202 9.37 -18.70 -4.61
C PRO A 202 8.41 -19.86 -4.89
N ASP A 203 7.22 -19.86 -4.27
CA ASP A 203 6.21 -20.90 -4.42
C ASP A 203 5.61 -20.88 -5.84
N PRO A 204 5.66 -22.03 -6.58
CA PRO A 204 5.18 -22.10 -7.96
C PRO A 204 3.71 -21.70 -8.14
N GLN A 205 2.85 -21.90 -7.13
CA GLN A 205 1.45 -21.50 -7.22
C GLN A 205 1.26 -19.99 -7.42
N PHE A 206 2.27 -19.17 -7.06
CA PHE A 206 2.27 -17.71 -7.21
C PHE A 206 3.15 -17.21 -8.37
N GLU A 207 3.53 -18.07 -9.31
CA GLU A 207 4.35 -17.72 -10.48
C GLU A 207 3.71 -16.60 -11.33
N TYR A 208 2.39 -16.55 -11.38
CA TYR A 208 1.64 -15.50 -12.08
C TYR A 208 1.97 -14.08 -11.60
N LEU A 209 2.47 -13.91 -10.38
CA LEU A 209 2.90 -12.61 -9.87
C LEU A 209 4.02 -11.98 -10.70
N LYS A 210 4.80 -12.77 -11.42
CA LYS A 210 5.86 -12.27 -12.29
C LYS A 210 5.33 -11.58 -13.54
N ARG A 211 4.04 -11.71 -13.84
CA ARG A 211 3.39 -11.03 -14.98
C ARG A 211 3.51 -9.51 -14.90
N CYS A 212 3.54 -8.92 -13.69
CA CYS A 212 3.75 -7.49 -13.51
C CYS A 212 5.18 -7.03 -13.89
N PHE A 213 6.14 -7.95 -14.06
CA PHE A 213 7.53 -7.58 -14.32
C PHE A 213 7.72 -6.90 -15.68
N ALA A 214 7.17 -7.46 -16.74
CA ALA A 214 7.32 -6.88 -18.08
C ALA A 214 6.69 -5.48 -18.20
N PRO A 215 5.45 -5.22 -17.71
CA PRO A 215 4.91 -3.86 -17.66
C PRO A 215 5.75 -2.90 -16.82
N ALA A 216 6.25 -3.34 -15.66
CA ALA A 216 7.12 -2.51 -14.81
C ALA A 216 8.45 -2.18 -15.51
N GLN A 217 9.06 -3.15 -16.16
CA GLN A 217 10.30 -2.95 -16.91
C GLN A 217 10.09 -1.96 -18.07
N ALA A 218 9.00 -2.09 -18.81
CA ALA A 218 8.65 -1.15 -19.86
C ALA A 218 8.48 0.27 -19.33
N ALA A 219 7.76 0.42 -18.21
CA ALA A 219 7.55 1.70 -17.55
C ALA A 219 8.87 2.34 -17.06
N PHE A 220 9.80 1.55 -16.50
CA PHE A 220 11.12 2.04 -16.12
C PHE A 220 11.96 2.48 -17.32
N ARG A 221 11.89 1.75 -18.43
CA ARG A 221 12.58 2.17 -19.65
C ARG A 221 12.05 3.50 -20.18
N GLU A 222 10.73 3.67 -20.18
CA GLU A 222 10.05 4.93 -20.55
C GLU A 222 10.50 6.08 -19.61
N LEU A 223 10.45 5.86 -18.29
CA LEU A 223 10.89 6.83 -17.28
C LEU A 223 12.35 7.26 -17.43
N LEU A 224 13.22 6.35 -17.89
CA LEU A 224 14.64 6.57 -18.11
C LEU A 224 14.97 7.10 -19.51
N GLY A 225 13.98 7.28 -20.39
CA GLY A 225 14.19 7.67 -21.78
C GLY A 225 14.94 6.60 -22.61
N LEU A 226 14.86 5.34 -22.20
CA LEU A 226 15.50 4.22 -22.90
C LEU A 226 14.58 3.67 -24.01
N PRO A 227 15.12 3.19 -25.14
CA PRO A 227 14.30 2.62 -26.20
C PRO A 227 13.50 1.40 -25.70
N PRO A 228 12.34 1.10 -26.29
CA PRO A 228 11.60 -0.12 -25.99
C PRO A 228 12.48 -1.37 -26.08
N GLN A 229 12.22 -2.36 -25.25
CA GLN A 229 12.92 -3.63 -25.35
C GLN A 229 12.42 -4.37 -26.58
N VAL A 230 13.30 -4.57 -27.58
CA VAL A 230 12.99 -5.41 -28.73
C VAL A 230 12.92 -6.86 -28.26
N SER A 231 11.76 -7.50 -28.40
CA SER A 231 11.61 -8.91 -28.07
C SER A 231 12.57 -9.74 -28.92
N ARG A 232 13.39 -10.60 -28.31
CA ARG A 232 14.30 -11.52 -29.04
C ARG A 232 13.58 -12.39 -30.07
N MET A 233 12.26 -12.57 -29.96
CA MET A 233 11.48 -13.32 -30.96
C MET A 233 11.37 -12.60 -32.32
N ALA A 234 11.48 -11.28 -32.38
CA ALA A 234 11.43 -10.55 -33.64
C ALA A 234 12.78 -10.58 -34.40
N GLN A 235 13.86 -10.89 -33.74
CA GLN A 235 15.19 -10.98 -34.40
C GLN A 235 15.44 -12.27 -35.19
N VAL A 236 14.66 -13.34 -34.88
CA VAL A 236 14.80 -14.62 -35.60
C VAL A 236 14.10 -14.61 -36.98
N GLN A 237 13.12 -13.70 -37.17
CA GLN A 237 12.39 -13.57 -38.44
C GLN A 237 13.03 -12.62 -39.45
N LEU A 238 14.09 -11.91 -39.12
CA LEU A 238 14.82 -11.00 -40.03
C LEU A 238 16.10 -11.58 -40.58
N THR A 239 16.45 -12.83 -40.23
CA THR A 239 17.64 -13.54 -40.69
C THR A 239 17.34 -14.90 -41.34
N ALA A 240 16.10 -15.11 -41.81
CA ALA A 240 15.72 -16.31 -42.61
C ALA A 240 15.37 -15.92 -44.04
#